data_f4fc44f3c34d84b5961d165d34031265
#
_entry.id   f4fc44f3c34d84b5961d165d34031265
#
_cell.length_a   1.000
_cell.length_b   1.000
_cell.length_c   1.000
_cell.angle_alpha   90.00
_cell.angle_beta   90.00
_cell.angle_gamma   90.00
#
_symmetry.space_group_name_H-M   'P 1'
#
loop_
_entity.id
_entity.type
_entity.pdbx_description
1 polymer ?
#
loop_
_entity_poly.entity_id
_entity_poly.type
_entity_poly.pdbx_seq_one_letter_code
_entity_poly.pdbx_strand_id
1 'polypeptide(L)'
;RVVIAMAIATKPKLLIADEPSTALDVTTQAKLLKLLKKLVVEDNIGLLMITHDLAVIAEMADDIIIMKNGQIVEFGQTSILAKGLKNPYSKSLFNASNYRPKINMGQLSEKPLLVIKNLTKEYDIKQKGFFSQKEKFKAVKNVSFQIYEGENVGLVGESGCGKSTLTRAILGLDHLDGGSIFLDGDVIIQGRVAKDSRKKIQVVFQDPYGSFNPRHQVKKIITEPLYLLKTKMNKIAIKDLVSEILLSVGLKPEDGEKFIHEFSGGQRQRIAIARSLIIKPKLIILDEAVSALDVSVRSQILDLLAKLSKDYNLSYLFISHDLSLVKSITNRVFVMQAGEIVESGKTLDIFNMPQHNYTKTLIQSTPNLNSAIKKLN
;
A
#
# COMPACT_ATOMS: atom_id res chain seq x y z
N ARG A 1 -19.17 7.73 -8.39
CA ARG A 1 -20.23 7.85 -9.41
C ARG A 1 -21.29 8.86 -9.02
N VAL A 2 -21.84 8.82 -7.78
CA VAL A 2 -22.84 9.79 -7.32
C VAL A 2 -22.30 11.23 -7.42
N VAL A 3 -21.07 11.49 -6.94
CA VAL A 3 -20.42 12.80 -7.02
C VAL A 3 -20.29 13.29 -8.47
N ILE A 4 -19.90 12.40 -9.40
CA ILE A 4 -19.84 12.74 -10.83
C ILE A 4 -21.24 13.07 -11.35
N ALA A 5 -22.25 12.26 -11.03
CA ALA A 5 -23.63 12.53 -11.44
C ALA A 5 -24.14 13.91 -10.94
N MET A 6 -23.80 14.28 -9.70
CA MET A 6 -24.09 15.60 -9.15
C MET A 6 -23.37 16.72 -9.92
N ALA A 7 -22.07 16.52 -10.24
CA ALA A 7 -21.28 17.54 -10.93
C ALA A 7 -21.77 17.78 -12.37
N ILE A 8 -22.24 16.75 -13.07
CA ILE A 8 -22.75 16.88 -14.46
C ILE A 8 -24.24 17.21 -14.55
N ALA A 9 -25.01 17.15 -13.44
CA ALA A 9 -26.46 17.39 -13.45
C ALA A 9 -26.86 18.77 -14.02
N THR A 10 -25.99 19.76 -13.87
CA THR A 10 -26.19 21.14 -14.37
C THR A 10 -25.66 21.36 -15.79
N LYS A 11 -25.19 20.28 -16.47
CA LYS A 11 -24.59 20.34 -17.81
C LYS A 11 -23.47 21.39 -17.91
N PRO A 12 -22.40 21.29 -17.09
CA PRO A 12 -21.32 22.28 -17.11
C PRO A 12 -20.52 22.20 -18.40
N LYS A 13 -19.90 23.30 -18.82
CA LYS A 13 -18.95 23.32 -19.95
C LYS A 13 -17.57 22.81 -19.56
N LEU A 14 -17.22 22.87 -18.27
CA LEU A 14 -15.95 22.41 -17.73
C LEU A 14 -16.19 21.57 -16.46
N LEU A 15 -15.60 20.40 -16.42
CA LEU A 15 -15.55 19.54 -15.23
C LEU A 15 -14.14 19.57 -14.65
N ILE A 16 -14.01 19.91 -13.39
CA ILE A 16 -12.74 19.84 -12.65
C ILE A 16 -12.76 18.57 -11.80
N ALA A 17 -11.82 17.68 -12.01
CA ALA A 17 -11.68 16.41 -11.29
C ALA A 17 -10.33 16.41 -10.55
N ASP A 18 -10.40 16.64 -9.23
CA ASP A 18 -9.23 16.64 -8.36
C ASP A 18 -9.06 15.26 -7.75
N GLU A 19 -7.98 14.57 -8.17
CA GLU A 19 -7.65 13.19 -7.79
C GLU A 19 -8.85 12.22 -7.81
N PRO A 20 -9.62 12.14 -8.90
CA PRO A 20 -10.90 11.42 -8.92
C PRO A 20 -10.79 9.91 -8.73
N SER A 21 -9.60 9.36 -8.85
CA SER A 21 -9.30 7.93 -8.72
C SER A 21 -8.59 7.56 -7.41
N THR A 22 -8.26 8.54 -6.56
CA THR A 22 -7.58 8.29 -5.27
C THR A 22 -8.44 7.38 -4.39
N ALA A 23 -7.82 6.41 -3.75
CA ALA A 23 -8.44 5.37 -2.92
C ALA A 23 -9.38 4.39 -3.66
N LEU A 24 -9.39 4.38 -5.00
CA LEU A 24 -10.10 3.35 -5.77
C LEU A 24 -9.16 2.19 -6.12
N ASP A 25 -9.70 0.99 -6.15
CA ASP A 25 -9.00 -0.15 -6.75
C ASP A 25 -8.87 0.01 -8.27
N VAL A 26 -7.90 -0.67 -8.87
CA VAL A 26 -7.54 -0.50 -10.29
C VAL A 26 -8.70 -0.79 -11.26
N THR A 27 -9.59 -1.72 -10.94
CA THR A 27 -10.73 -2.05 -11.81
C THR A 27 -11.82 -0.99 -11.73
N THR A 28 -12.09 -0.46 -10.54
CA THR A 28 -13.01 0.67 -10.34
C THR A 28 -12.46 1.94 -10.94
N GLN A 29 -11.15 2.20 -10.79
CA GLN A 29 -10.46 3.32 -11.44
C GLN A 29 -10.60 3.26 -12.96
N ALA A 30 -10.30 2.13 -13.60
CA ALA A 30 -10.42 1.98 -15.05
C ALA A 30 -11.86 2.24 -15.55
N LYS A 31 -12.88 1.73 -14.83
CA LYS A 31 -14.30 1.99 -15.14
C LYS A 31 -14.68 3.48 -14.98
N LEU A 32 -14.10 4.15 -13.97
CA LEU A 32 -14.32 5.58 -13.73
C LEU A 32 -13.71 6.41 -14.86
N LEU A 33 -12.45 6.17 -15.21
CA LEU A 33 -11.74 6.88 -16.28
C LEU A 33 -12.46 6.72 -17.62
N LYS A 34 -12.91 5.50 -17.94
CA LYS A 34 -13.73 5.23 -19.13
C LYS A 34 -15.04 6.02 -19.11
N LEU A 35 -15.71 6.12 -17.96
CA LEU A 35 -16.92 6.92 -17.81
C LEU A 35 -16.63 8.40 -18.03
N LEU A 36 -15.60 8.97 -17.42
CA LEU A 36 -15.21 10.37 -17.61
C LEU A 36 -14.91 10.67 -19.07
N LYS A 37 -14.12 9.81 -19.74
CA LYS A 37 -13.81 9.97 -21.17
C LYS A 37 -15.07 9.95 -22.04
N LYS A 38 -16.03 9.07 -21.74
CA LYS A 38 -17.32 9.00 -22.42
C LYS A 38 -18.11 10.31 -22.27
N LEU A 39 -18.23 10.82 -21.03
CA LEU A 39 -18.95 12.07 -20.73
C LEU A 39 -18.32 13.29 -21.43
N VAL A 40 -16.98 13.38 -21.44
CA VAL A 40 -16.24 14.45 -22.15
C VAL A 40 -16.61 14.46 -23.63
N VAL A 41 -16.63 13.29 -24.29
CA VAL A 41 -16.90 13.19 -25.73
C VAL A 41 -18.39 13.39 -26.06
N GLU A 42 -19.30 12.73 -25.32
CA GLU A 42 -20.74 12.74 -25.63
C GLU A 42 -21.40 14.09 -25.29
N ASP A 43 -21.00 14.72 -24.18
CA ASP A 43 -21.60 15.97 -23.72
C ASP A 43 -20.75 17.20 -24.10
N ASN A 44 -19.65 17.04 -24.85
CA ASN A 44 -18.72 18.08 -25.26
C ASN A 44 -18.26 18.96 -24.07
N ILE A 45 -17.87 18.31 -22.96
CA ILE A 45 -17.42 18.93 -21.72
C ILE A 45 -15.90 19.01 -21.71
N GLY A 46 -15.31 20.17 -21.39
CA GLY A 46 -13.89 20.28 -21.10
C GLY A 46 -13.59 19.55 -19.76
N LEU A 47 -12.49 18.80 -19.70
CA LEU A 47 -12.04 18.11 -18.48
C LEU A 47 -10.69 18.66 -18.02
N LEU A 48 -10.64 19.26 -16.82
CA LEU A 48 -9.41 19.54 -16.11
C LEU A 48 -9.22 18.47 -15.03
N MET A 49 -8.27 17.58 -15.25
CA MET A 49 -7.98 16.49 -14.29
C MET A 49 -6.68 16.75 -13.56
N ILE A 50 -6.72 16.76 -12.23
CA ILE A 50 -5.56 16.89 -11.36
C ILE A 50 -5.24 15.49 -10.84
N THR A 51 -4.01 15.04 -11.03
CA THR A 51 -3.55 13.72 -10.57
C THR A 51 -2.03 13.67 -10.51
N HIS A 52 -1.50 12.83 -9.66
CA HIS A 52 -0.09 12.49 -9.59
C HIS A 52 0.28 11.23 -10.42
N ASP A 53 -0.71 10.57 -11.04
CA ASP A 53 -0.50 9.36 -11.83
C ASP A 53 -0.28 9.68 -13.31
N LEU A 54 1.00 9.64 -13.74
CA LEU A 54 1.39 9.90 -15.13
C LEU A 54 0.83 8.88 -16.12
N ALA A 55 0.53 7.65 -15.69
CA ALA A 55 -0.07 6.65 -16.56
C ALA A 55 -1.52 7.01 -16.88
N VAL A 56 -2.26 7.52 -15.91
CA VAL A 56 -3.62 8.06 -16.11
C VAL A 56 -3.60 9.26 -17.04
N ILE A 57 -2.66 10.19 -16.85
CA ILE A 57 -2.51 11.36 -17.74
C ILE A 57 -2.25 10.91 -19.17
N ALA A 58 -1.32 9.98 -19.38
CA ALA A 58 -0.96 9.48 -20.71
C ALA A 58 -2.13 8.80 -21.46
N GLU A 59 -3.13 8.29 -20.73
CA GLU A 59 -4.33 7.66 -21.31
C GLU A 59 -5.48 8.64 -21.56
N MET A 60 -5.55 9.73 -20.78
CA MET A 60 -6.75 10.56 -20.70
C MET A 60 -6.59 11.95 -21.30
N ALA A 61 -5.41 12.55 -21.18
CA ALA A 61 -5.20 13.96 -21.47
C ALA A 61 -4.68 14.22 -22.88
N ASP A 62 -5.17 15.27 -23.52
CA ASP A 62 -4.64 15.80 -24.77
C ASP A 62 -3.40 16.68 -24.48
N ASP A 63 -3.51 17.53 -23.45
CA ASP A 63 -2.45 18.41 -22.99
C ASP A 63 -2.10 18.14 -21.52
N ILE A 64 -0.83 18.37 -21.18
CA ILE A 64 -0.31 18.20 -19.81
C ILE A 64 0.29 19.50 -19.30
N ILE A 65 0.03 19.80 -18.03
CA ILE A 65 0.66 20.87 -17.25
C ILE A 65 1.34 20.24 -16.06
N ILE A 66 2.65 20.46 -15.89
CA ILE A 66 3.41 20.00 -14.73
C ILE A 66 3.68 21.18 -13.82
N MET A 67 3.29 21.05 -12.54
CA MET A 67 3.44 22.09 -11.53
C MET A 67 4.42 21.68 -10.43
N LYS A 68 5.15 22.68 -9.92
CA LYS A 68 6.01 22.55 -8.73
C LYS A 68 5.96 23.84 -7.92
N ASN A 69 5.72 23.73 -6.62
CA ASN A 69 5.68 24.88 -5.70
C ASN A 69 4.78 26.03 -6.20
N GLY A 70 3.61 25.70 -6.73
CA GLY A 70 2.64 26.69 -7.25
C GLY A 70 2.98 27.28 -8.62
N GLN A 71 4.06 26.84 -9.27
CA GLN A 71 4.48 27.33 -10.58
C GLN A 71 4.38 26.24 -11.65
N ILE A 72 3.99 26.63 -12.86
CA ILE A 72 4.05 25.77 -14.03
C ILE A 72 5.52 25.65 -14.47
N VAL A 73 6.04 24.43 -14.45
CA VAL A 73 7.44 24.15 -14.81
C VAL A 73 7.58 23.57 -16.21
N GLU A 74 6.52 22.94 -16.71
CA GLU A 74 6.47 22.41 -18.08
C GLU A 74 5.01 22.25 -18.51
N PHE A 75 4.72 22.51 -19.81
CA PHE A 75 3.41 22.27 -20.40
C PHE A 75 3.54 21.89 -21.88
N GLY A 76 2.53 21.22 -22.43
CA GLY A 76 2.46 20.86 -23.84
C GLY A 76 1.52 19.69 -24.09
N GLN A 77 1.47 19.25 -25.34
CA GLN A 77 0.71 18.04 -25.70
C GLN A 77 1.24 16.83 -24.92
N THR A 78 0.36 15.91 -24.60
CA THR A 78 0.73 14.70 -23.81
C THR A 78 1.82 13.87 -24.51
N SER A 79 1.96 13.97 -25.84
CA SER A 79 3.07 13.37 -26.60
C SER A 79 4.46 13.80 -26.14
N ILE A 80 4.60 14.88 -25.35
CA ILE A 80 5.89 15.29 -24.73
C ILE A 80 6.43 14.19 -23.80
N LEU A 81 5.56 13.37 -23.20
CA LEU A 81 5.95 12.22 -22.38
C LEU A 81 6.73 11.18 -23.18
N ALA A 82 6.41 11.04 -24.47
CA ALA A 82 7.10 10.13 -25.39
C ALA A 82 8.35 10.77 -26.03
N LYS A 83 8.26 12.05 -26.39
CA LYS A 83 9.33 12.80 -27.06
C LYS A 83 10.46 13.23 -26.13
N GLY A 84 10.22 13.21 -24.81
CA GLY A 84 11.16 13.58 -23.76
C GLY A 84 10.88 14.93 -23.13
N LEU A 85 10.72 14.90 -21.82
CA LEU A 85 10.57 16.08 -20.96
C LEU A 85 11.85 16.91 -20.93
N LYS A 86 11.74 18.23 -20.86
CA LYS A 86 12.88 19.16 -20.84
C LYS A 86 13.26 19.55 -19.40
N ASN A 87 12.27 19.87 -18.58
CA ASN A 87 12.50 20.33 -17.22
C ASN A 87 13.08 19.20 -16.33
N PRO A 88 14.14 19.48 -15.54
CA PRO A 88 14.75 18.48 -14.64
C PRO A 88 13.79 17.88 -13.63
N TYR A 89 12.86 18.69 -13.10
CA TYR A 89 11.83 18.20 -12.18
C TYR A 89 10.85 17.22 -12.86
N SER A 90 10.38 17.58 -14.07
CA SER A 90 9.49 16.69 -14.84
C SER A 90 10.19 15.38 -15.18
N LYS A 91 11.48 15.41 -15.55
CA LYS A 91 12.30 14.19 -15.74
C LYS A 91 12.38 13.35 -14.46
N SER A 92 12.60 14.00 -13.31
CA SER A 92 12.68 13.30 -12.03
C SER A 92 11.35 12.64 -11.64
N LEU A 93 10.22 13.33 -11.88
CA LEU A 93 8.87 12.81 -11.65
C LEU A 93 8.58 11.60 -12.54
N PHE A 94 8.91 11.69 -13.82
CA PHE A 94 8.76 10.61 -14.78
C PHE A 94 9.61 9.37 -14.42
N ASN A 95 10.87 9.60 -14.05
CA ASN A 95 11.77 8.53 -13.62
C ASN A 95 11.27 7.86 -12.32
N ALA A 96 10.74 8.66 -11.39
CA ALA A 96 10.18 8.15 -10.14
C ALA A 96 8.92 7.30 -10.36
N SER A 97 8.08 7.62 -11.37
CA SER A 97 6.89 6.81 -11.69
C SER A 97 7.23 5.45 -12.32
N ASN A 98 8.40 5.35 -12.97
CA ASN A 98 8.93 4.10 -13.52
C ASN A 98 9.96 3.43 -12.60
N TYR A 99 10.18 4.02 -11.40
CA TYR A 99 11.20 3.57 -10.48
C TYR A 99 10.94 2.15 -9.98
N ARG A 100 12.00 1.35 -9.94
CA ARG A 100 12.01 0.01 -9.34
C ARG A 100 13.20 -0.07 -8.38
N PRO A 101 12.96 -0.28 -7.09
CA PRO A 101 14.04 -0.46 -6.13
C PRO A 101 14.88 -1.69 -6.51
N LYS A 102 16.20 -1.60 -6.34
CA LYS A 102 17.09 -2.75 -6.48
C LYS A 102 16.95 -3.63 -5.24
N ILE A 103 15.95 -4.49 -5.23
CA ILE A 103 15.84 -5.51 -4.19
C ILE A 103 16.80 -6.61 -4.56
N ASN A 104 17.76 -6.85 -3.70
CA ASN A 104 18.63 -8.01 -3.83
C ASN A 104 17.78 -9.23 -3.43
N MET A 105 17.31 -9.99 -4.41
CA MET A 105 16.62 -11.25 -4.18
C MET A 105 17.68 -12.26 -3.75
N GLY A 106 18.09 -12.18 -2.46
CA GLY A 106 18.93 -13.21 -1.85
C GLY A 106 18.29 -14.60 -1.96
N GLN A 107 19.04 -15.65 -1.70
CA GLN A 107 18.45 -16.98 -1.55
C GLN A 107 17.39 -16.91 -0.45
N LEU A 108 16.14 -17.21 -0.81
CA LEU A 108 15.05 -17.28 0.16
C LEU A 108 15.34 -18.40 1.15
N SER A 109 15.13 -18.12 2.41
CA SER A 109 15.21 -19.15 3.45
C SER A 109 14.13 -20.21 3.19
N GLU A 110 14.45 -21.47 3.46
CA GLU A 110 13.45 -22.55 3.45
C GLU A 110 12.62 -22.58 4.74
N LYS A 111 12.98 -21.77 5.73
CA LYS A 111 12.31 -21.73 7.03
C LYS A 111 11.05 -20.87 6.96
N PRO A 112 9.86 -21.46 7.14
CA PRO A 112 8.62 -20.69 7.16
C PRO A 112 8.57 -19.79 8.41
N LEU A 113 8.34 -18.48 8.19
CA LEU A 113 8.15 -17.49 9.23
C LEU A 113 6.68 -17.36 9.63
N LEU A 114 5.79 -17.20 8.64
CA LEU A 114 4.35 -17.16 8.84
C LEU A 114 3.69 -18.31 8.09
N VAL A 115 2.84 -19.08 8.77
CA VAL A 115 2.07 -20.17 8.16
C VAL A 115 0.60 -19.98 8.51
N ILE A 116 -0.22 -19.86 7.49
CA ILE A 116 -1.68 -19.77 7.61
C ILE A 116 -2.29 -21.04 7.04
N LYS A 117 -3.18 -21.69 7.81
CA LYS A 117 -3.85 -22.94 7.41
C LYS A 117 -5.35 -22.79 7.54
N ASN A 118 -6.06 -22.91 6.42
CA ASN A 118 -7.54 -22.97 6.31
C ASN A 118 -8.25 -21.84 7.05
N LEU A 119 -7.66 -20.62 7.02
CA LEU A 119 -8.16 -19.47 7.76
C LEU A 119 -9.53 -19.05 7.22
N THR A 120 -10.49 -18.95 8.12
CA THR A 120 -11.86 -18.50 7.83
C THR A 120 -12.27 -17.41 8.80
N LYS A 121 -12.89 -16.35 8.26
CA LYS A 121 -13.45 -15.24 9.04
C LYS A 121 -14.84 -14.88 8.53
N GLU A 122 -15.81 -14.89 9.44
CA GLU A 122 -17.21 -14.59 9.19
C GLU A 122 -17.66 -13.36 9.97
N TYR A 123 -18.61 -12.62 9.42
CA TYR A 123 -19.31 -11.53 10.11
C TYR A 123 -20.82 -11.73 10.01
N ASP A 124 -21.53 -11.45 11.10
CA ASP A 124 -22.99 -11.48 11.11
C ASP A 124 -23.55 -10.29 10.30
N ILE A 125 -24.39 -10.58 9.30
CA ILE A 125 -25.15 -9.56 8.58
C ILE A 125 -26.49 -9.38 9.30
N LYS A 126 -26.75 -8.16 9.79
CA LYS A 126 -28.07 -7.80 10.32
C LYS A 126 -29.04 -7.59 9.15
N GLN A 127 -29.90 -8.54 8.88
CA GLN A 127 -31.06 -8.30 8.01
C GLN A 127 -32.13 -7.48 8.74
N LYS A 128 -32.76 -6.54 8.03
CA LYS A 128 -33.89 -5.75 8.55
C LYS A 128 -35.14 -6.65 8.58
N GLY A 129 -35.48 -7.20 9.75
CA GLY A 129 -36.70 -7.99 9.96
C GLY A 129 -36.70 -8.70 11.31
N PHE A 130 -37.83 -8.67 12.01
CA PHE A 130 -37.98 -9.23 13.37
C PHE A 130 -37.80 -10.77 13.44
N PHE A 131 -37.84 -11.49 12.29
CA PHE A 131 -37.72 -12.93 12.16
C PHE A 131 -36.68 -13.40 11.16
N SER A 132 -35.72 -12.54 10.75
CA SER A 132 -34.68 -12.93 9.76
C SER A 132 -33.63 -13.82 10.42
N GLN A 133 -33.32 -14.96 9.80
CA GLN A 133 -32.14 -15.77 10.14
C GLN A 133 -30.87 -14.90 9.99
N LYS A 134 -29.95 -15.01 10.96
CA LYS A 134 -28.65 -14.35 10.88
C LYS A 134 -27.88 -14.93 9.69
N GLU A 135 -27.75 -14.17 8.64
CA GLU A 135 -26.90 -14.53 7.51
C GLU A 135 -25.46 -14.19 7.85
N LYS A 136 -24.53 -15.09 7.55
CA LYS A 136 -23.12 -14.87 7.79
C LYS A 136 -22.40 -14.55 6.50
N PHE A 137 -21.66 -13.45 6.49
CA PHE A 137 -20.79 -13.08 5.39
C PHE A 137 -19.38 -13.61 5.66
N LYS A 138 -18.89 -14.48 4.77
CA LYS A 138 -17.51 -15.00 4.82
C LYS A 138 -16.56 -14.02 4.16
N ALA A 139 -15.89 -13.19 4.96
CA ALA A 139 -14.91 -12.22 4.48
C ALA A 139 -13.57 -12.86 4.11
N VAL A 140 -13.21 -13.97 4.76
CA VAL A 140 -12.06 -14.82 4.41
C VAL A 140 -12.53 -16.26 4.41
N LYS A 141 -12.23 -17.01 3.33
CA LYS A 141 -12.75 -18.35 3.07
C LYS A 141 -11.59 -19.32 2.86
N ASN A 142 -11.29 -20.11 3.86
CA ASN A 142 -10.33 -21.23 3.78
C ASN A 142 -8.96 -20.83 3.19
N VAL A 143 -8.41 -19.66 3.57
CA VAL A 143 -7.15 -19.14 3.05
C VAL A 143 -5.97 -19.88 3.68
N SER A 144 -5.07 -20.36 2.84
CA SER A 144 -3.83 -21.04 3.27
C SER A 144 -2.64 -20.51 2.46
N PHE A 145 -1.58 -20.08 3.15
CA PHE A 145 -0.29 -19.72 2.54
C PHE A 145 0.83 -19.66 3.58
N GLN A 146 2.06 -19.47 3.08
CA GLN A 146 3.25 -19.32 3.92
C GLN A 146 4.07 -18.13 3.44
N ILE A 147 4.78 -17.49 4.38
CA ILE A 147 5.83 -16.50 4.12
C ILE A 147 7.11 -17.01 4.76
N TYR A 148 8.23 -16.93 4.04
CA TYR A 148 9.53 -17.39 4.51
C TYR A 148 10.35 -16.24 5.12
N GLU A 149 11.37 -16.57 5.93
CA GLU A 149 12.26 -15.55 6.50
C GLU A 149 13.02 -14.82 5.39
N GLY A 150 13.02 -13.49 5.44
CA GLY A 150 13.62 -12.60 4.44
C GLY A 150 12.81 -12.45 3.14
N GLU A 151 11.61 -13.06 3.05
CA GLU A 151 10.76 -12.99 1.87
C GLU A 151 9.89 -11.73 1.88
N ASN A 152 9.81 -11.06 0.71
CA ASN A 152 8.88 -9.97 0.45
C ASN A 152 7.69 -10.50 -0.36
N VAL A 153 6.52 -10.50 0.23
CA VAL A 153 5.30 -11.07 -0.37
C VAL A 153 4.27 -9.98 -0.59
N GLY A 154 3.62 -10.00 -1.76
CA GLY A 154 2.50 -9.14 -2.09
C GLY A 154 1.15 -9.82 -1.86
N LEU A 155 0.18 -9.08 -1.33
CA LEU A 155 -1.22 -9.47 -1.29
C LEU A 155 -2.03 -8.41 -2.04
N VAL A 156 -2.59 -8.80 -3.19
CA VAL A 156 -3.31 -7.88 -4.09
C VAL A 156 -4.75 -8.34 -4.30
N GLY A 157 -5.60 -7.41 -4.73
CA GLY A 157 -7.01 -7.65 -5.03
C GLY A 157 -7.83 -6.38 -4.91
N GLU A 158 -9.07 -6.39 -5.39
CA GLU A 158 -9.99 -5.26 -5.32
C GLU A 158 -10.30 -4.84 -3.88
N SER A 159 -10.84 -3.62 -3.72
CA SER A 159 -11.34 -3.16 -2.43
C SER A 159 -12.48 -4.06 -1.95
N GLY A 160 -12.48 -4.41 -0.66
CA GLY A 160 -13.48 -5.31 -0.07
C GLY A 160 -13.28 -6.81 -0.34
N CYS A 161 -12.22 -7.26 -1.04
CA CYS A 161 -11.99 -8.69 -1.27
C CYS A 161 -11.54 -9.48 -0.02
N GLY A 162 -11.28 -8.81 1.13
CA GLY A 162 -10.93 -9.47 2.40
C GLY A 162 -9.50 -9.21 2.89
N LYS A 163 -8.65 -8.43 2.20
CA LYS A 163 -7.25 -8.17 2.58
C LYS A 163 -7.10 -7.62 4.00
N SER A 164 -7.83 -6.56 4.33
CA SER A 164 -7.76 -5.94 5.67
C SER A 164 -8.30 -6.87 6.76
N THR A 165 -9.31 -7.71 6.45
CA THR A 165 -9.80 -8.74 7.38
C THR A 165 -8.71 -9.79 7.64
N LEU A 166 -8.03 -10.25 6.58
CA LEU A 166 -6.92 -11.18 6.69
C LEU A 166 -5.76 -10.58 7.51
N THR A 167 -5.42 -9.31 7.28
CA THR A 167 -4.42 -8.57 8.07
C THR A 167 -4.78 -8.53 9.55
N ARG A 168 -6.01 -8.16 9.87
CA ARG A 168 -6.48 -8.10 11.26
C ARG A 168 -6.45 -9.47 11.94
N ALA A 169 -6.79 -10.52 11.21
CA ALA A 169 -6.70 -11.89 11.67
C ALA A 169 -5.25 -12.30 11.96
N ILE A 170 -4.30 -11.99 11.06
CA ILE A 170 -2.87 -12.27 11.24
C ILE A 170 -2.30 -11.53 12.47
N LEU A 171 -2.73 -10.27 12.67
CA LEU A 171 -2.34 -9.48 13.84
C LEU A 171 -3.03 -9.90 15.14
N GLY A 172 -3.98 -10.85 15.06
CA GLY A 172 -4.79 -11.29 16.20
C GLY A 172 -5.69 -10.19 16.78
N LEU A 173 -6.11 -9.25 15.93
CA LEU A 173 -7.08 -8.19 16.28
C LEU A 173 -8.52 -8.69 16.17
N ASP A 174 -8.76 -9.69 15.33
CA ASP A 174 -10.07 -10.34 15.15
C ASP A 174 -10.00 -11.82 15.53
N HIS A 175 -11.11 -12.35 16.06
CA HIS A 175 -11.25 -13.78 16.28
C HIS A 175 -11.35 -14.53 14.96
N LEU A 176 -10.75 -15.72 14.89
CA LEU A 176 -10.89 -16.65 13.77
C LEU A 176 -12.16 -17.49 13.97
N ASP A 177 -12.88 -17.71 12.88
CA ASP A 177 -14.02 -18.65 12.87
C ASP A 177 -13.57 -20.06 12.44
N GLY A 178 -12.37 -20.18 11.84
CA GLY A 178 -11.74 -21.45 11.50
C GLY A 178 -10.26 -21.29 11.11
N GLY A 179 -9.53 -22.39 11.13
CA GLY A 179 -8.14 -22.45 10.75
C GLY A 179 -7.14 -22.10 11.86
N SER A 180 -5.88 -21.93 11.49
CA SER A 180 -4.80 -21.64 12.43
C SER A 180 -3.72 -20.78 11.78
N ILE A 181 -3.02 -19.98 12.60
CA ILE A 181 -1.89 -19.14 12.20
C ILE A 181 -0.70 -19.49 13.10
N PHE A 182 0.44 -19.69 12.47
CA PHE A 182 1.72 -19.93 13.15
C PHE A 182 2.70 -18.81 12.76
N LEU A 183 3.39 -18.25 13.72
CA LEU A 183 4.44 -17.25 13.49
C LEU A 183 5.73 -17.71 14.16
N ASP A 184 6.78 -17.95 13.36
CA ASP A 184 8.09 -18.45 13.81
C ASP A 184 7.96 -19.72 14.69
N GLY A 185 7.07 -20.63 14.28
CA GLY A 185 6.76 -21.87 14.99
C GLY A 185 5.74 -21.77 16.13
N ASP A 186 5.46 -20.55 16.62
CA ASP A 186 4.47 -20.36 17.69
C ASP A 186 3.06 -20.24 17.14
N VAL A 187 2.10 -20.90 17.75
CA VAL A 187 0.67 -20.77 17.41
C VAL A 187 0.14 -19.40 17.84
N ILE A 188 -0.44 -18.65 16.91
CA ILE A 188 -1.24 -17.49 17.24
C ILE A 188 -2.64 -18.01 17.62
N ILE A 189 -2.90 -18.11 18.95
CA ILE A 189 -4.16 -18.67 19.45
C ILE A 189 -5.30 -17.68 19.22
N GLN A 190 -6.35 -18.15 18.56
CA GLN A 190 -7.72 -17.60 18.44
C GLN A 190 -7.94 -16.21 19.07
N GLY A 191 -7.58 -15.13 18.34
CA GLY A 191 -7.81 -13.75 18.77
C GLY A 191 -6.95 -13.22 19.91
N ARG A 192 -5.98 -13.97 20.43
CA ARG A 192 -4.99 -13.50 21.40
C ARG A 192 -3.61 -13.89 20.97
N VAL A 193 -2.95 -12.98 20.28
CA VAL A 193 -1.51 -13.12 20.02
C VAL A 193 -0.78 -12.94 21.34
N ALA A 194 0.00 -13.93 21.74
CA ALA A 194 0.86 -13.82 22.91
C ALA A 194 1.78 -12.60 22.79
N LYS A 195 2.13 -11.95 23.89
CA LYS A 195 3.04 -10.79 23.84
C LYS A 195 4.34 -11.09 23.11
N ASP A 196 4.86 -12.30 23.23
CA ASP A 196 6.09 -12.71 22.58
C ASP A 196 5.94 -12.83 21.05
N SER A 197 4.78 -13.24 20.54
CA SER A 197 4.48 -13.25 19.10
C SER A 197 4.26 -11.83 18.55
N ARG A 198 3.69 -10.91 19.33
CA ARG A 198 3.52 -9.49 18.93
C ARG A 198 4.84 -8.76 18.72
N LYS A 199 5.93 -9.18 19.37
CA LYS A 199 7.27 -8.64 19.10
C LYS A 199 7.78 -9.01 17.73
N LYS A 200 7.41 -10.21 17.24
CA LYS A 200 7.90 -10.76 15.98
C LYS A 200 7.20 -10.18 14.76
N ILE A 201 5.99 -9.58 14.96
CA ILE A 201 5.17 -9.01 13.89
C ILE A 201 4.74 -7.59 14.23
N GLN A 202 4.89 -6.69 13.27
CA GLN A 202 4.46 -5.31 13.38
C GLN A 202 3.69 -4.89 12.13
N VAL A 203 2.98 -3.75 12.20
CA VAL A 203 2.18 -3.23 11.09
C VAL A 203 2.42 -1.74 10.89
N VAL A 204 2.46 -1.34 9.63
CA VAL A 204 2.38 0.07 9.20
C VAL A 204 1.09 0.22 8.41
N PHE A 205 0.16 1.03 8.93
CA PHE A 205 -1.15 1.26 8.32
C PHE A 205 -1.11 2.35 7.24
N GLN A 206 -2.14 2.39 6.41
CA GLN A 206 -2.35 3.32 5.31
C GLN A 206 -2.29 4.80 5.75
N ASP A 207 -2.94 5.14 6.85
CA ASP A 207 -2.89 6.48 7.46
C ASP A 207 -2.00 6.47 8.72
N PRO A 208 -0.72 6.83 8.59
CA PRO A 208 0.16 6.92 9.73
C PRO A 208 -0.26 8.00 10.72
N TYR A 209 -0.83 9.12 10.24
CA TYR A 209 -1.24 10.23 11.11
C TYR A 209 -2.38 9.83 12.04
N GLY A 210 -3.42 9.17 11.52
CA GLY A 210 -4.53 8.65 12.31
C GLY A 210 -4.12 7.56 13.33
N SER A 211 -2.93 6.94 13.12
CA SER A 211 -2.38 5.93 14.02
C SER A 211 -1.54 6.51 15.18
N PHE A 212 -1.29 7.81 15.20
CA PHE A 212 -0.47 8.48 16.22
C PHE A 212 -1.31 9.33 17.17
N ASN A 213 -0.87 9.42 18.42
CA ASN A 213 -1.40 10.44 19.33
C ASN A 213 -0.72 11.79 19.00
N PRO A 214 -1.46 12.80 18.50
CA PRO A 214 -0.88 14.08 18.07
C PRO A 214 -0.26 14.90 19.21
N ARG A 215 -0.57 14.54 20.47
CA ARG A 215 -0.01 15.18 21.68
C ARG A 215 1.32 14.58 22.12
N HIS A 216 1.77 13.50 21.46
CA HIS A 216 3.04 12.85 21.77
C HIS A 216 4.15 13.36 20.88
N GLN A 217 5.34 13.56 21.47
CA GLN A 217 6.57 13.76 20.72
C GLN A 217 6.96 12.47 19.98
N VAL A 218 7.68 12.60 18.88
CA VAL A 218 8.09 11.48 18.01
C VAL A 218 8.82 10.39 18.80
N LYS A 219 9.73 10.75 19.74
CA LYS A 219 10.41 9.78 20.61
C LYS A 219 9.42 8.91 21.39
N LYS A 220 8.32 9.48 21.88
CA LYS A 220 7.29 8.74 22.62
C LYS A 220 6.48 7.82 21.70
N ILE A 221 6.15 8.30 20.49
CA ILE A 221 5.46 7.51 19.46
C ILE A 221 6.32 6.29 19.06
N ILE A 222 7.61 6.51 18.77
CA ILE A 222 8.53 5.43 18.37
C ILE A 222 8.70 4.40 19.49
N THR A 223 8.74 4.83 20.74
CA THR A 223 8.98 3.94 21.89
C THR A 223 7.73 3.20 22.38
N GLU A 224 6.54 3.49 21.84
CA GLU A 224 5.30 2.80 22.22
C GLU A 224 5.44 1.26 22.21
N PRO A 225 6.02 0.59 21.19
CA PRO A 225 6.10 -0.87 21.16
C PRO A 225 7.06 -1.47 22.22
N LEU A 226 7.91 -0.67 22.85
CA LEU A 226 8.85 -1.19 23.86
C LEU A 226 8.17 -1.81 25.09
N TYR A 227 6.88 -1.52 25.33
CA TYR A 227 6.11 -2.18 26.41
C TYR A 227 5.99 -3.70 26.20
N LEU A 228 6.19 -4.18 24.96
CA LEU A 228 6.20 -5.59 24.64
C LEU A 228 7.49 -6.30 25.11
N LEU A 229 8.57 -5.55 25.35
CA LEU A 229 9.82 -6.11 25.82
C LEU A 229 9.73 -6.40 27.33
N LYS A 230 10.25 -7.55 27.75
CA LYS A 230 10.29 -7.95 29.18
C LYS A 230 11.33 -7.16 29.98
N THR A 231 12.37 -6.66 29.28
CA THR A 231 13.50 -5.95 29.92
C THR A 231 13.19 -4.47 30.00
N LYS A 232 13.25 -3.91 31.19
CA LYS A 232 13.19 -2.45 31.39
C LYS A 232 14.52 -1.83 30.95
N MET A 233 14.46 -0.97 29.95
CA MET A 233 15.61 -0.18 29.52
C MET A 233 15.72 1.11 30.35
N ASN A 234 16.93 1.57 30.63
CA ASN A 234 17.14 2.88 31.25
C ASN A 234 16.91 4.02 30.22
N LYS A 235 16.76 5.25 30.71
CA LYS A 235 16.45 6.41 29.84
C LYS A 235 17.53 6.69 28.79
N ILE A 236 18.79 6.43 29.11
CA ILE A 236 19.92 6.66 28.17
C ILE A 236 19.84 5.66 27.05
N ALA A 237 19.73 4.36 27.35
CA ALA A 237 19.60 3.32 26.34
C ALA A 237 18.37 3.52 25.42
N ILE A 238 17.24 4.01 25.95
CA ILE A 238 16.07 4.36 25.14
C ILE A 238 16.38 5.53 24.20
N LYS A 239 17.08 6.57 24.68
CA LYS A 239 17.47 7.73 23.86
C LYS A 239 18.39 7.30 22.72
N ASP A 240 19.40 6.48 23.02
CA ASP A 240 20.35 5.98 22.02
C ASP A 240 19.63 5.12 20.97
N LEU A 241 18.75 4.22 21.39
CA LEU A 241 17.94 3.39 20.49
C LEU A 241 17.04 4.23 19.58
N VAL A 242 16.37 5.27 20.12
CA VAL A 242 15.54 6.19 19.32
C VAL A 242 16.40 6.92 18.29
N SER A 243 17.59 7.38 18.67
CA SER A 243 18.53 8.05 17.75
C SER A 243 18.98 7.12 16.63
N GLU A 244 19.35 5.88 16.97
CA GLU A 244 19.72 4.85 15.98
C GLU A 244 18.59 4.59 14.97
N ILE A 245 17.37 4.39 15.47
CA ILE A 245 16.20 4.10 14.63
C ILE A 245 15.82 5.31 13.76
N LEU A 246 15.85 6.54 14.27
CA LEU A 246 15.61 7.74 13.47
C LEU A 246 16.62 7.85 12.32
N LEU A 247 17.91 7.64 12.59
CA LEU A 247 18.95 7.64 11.56
C LEU A 247 18.72 6.53 10.52
N SER A 248 18.30 5.33 10.94
CA SER A 248 18.06 4.20 10.05
C SER A 248 16.94 4.49 9.03
N VAL A 249 15.96 5.32 9.41
CA VAL A 249 14.86 5.74 8.52
C VAL A 249 15.14 7.08 7.82
N GLY A 250 16.37 7.64 7.95
CA GLY A 250 16.79 8.87 7.31
C GLY A 250 16.20 10.15 7.91
N LEU A 251 15.93 10.13 9.22
CA LEU A 251 15.56 11.29 10.04
C LEU A 251 16.72 11.64 10.97
N LYS A 252 16.66 12.84 11.54
CA LYS A 252 17.68 13.31 12.50
C LYS A 252 17.33 12.92 13.92
N PRO A 253 18.29 12.67 14.83
CA PRO A 253 18.03 12.39 16.24
C PRO A 253 17.20 13.48 16.94
N GLU A 254 17.41 14.75 16.57
CA GLU A 254 16.70 15.91 17.13
C GLU A 254 15.19 15.89 16.76
N ASP A 255 14.83 15.20 15.67
CA ASP A 255 13.42 15.05 15.25
C ASP A 255 12.60 14.28 16.30
N GLY A 256 13.25 13.53 17.17
CA GLY A 256 12.61 12.84 18.30
C GLY A 256 11.90 13.77 19.28
N GLU A 257 12.33 15.03 19.41
CA GLU A 257 11.74 16.02 20.31
C GLU A 257 10.54 16.78 19.70
N LYS A 258 10.33 16.68 18.39
CA LYS A 258 9.25 17.34 17.66
C LYS A 258 7.93 16.58 17.80
N PHE A 259 6.83 17.25 17.45
CA PHE A 259 5.50 16.65 17.36
C PHE A 259 5.18 16.21 15.94
N ILE A 260 4.28 15.23 15.79
CA ILE A 260 3.97 14.62 14.48
C ILE A 260 3.41 15.60 13.45
N HIS A 261 2.73 16.66 13.87
CA HIS A 261 2.17 17.66 12.96
C HIS A 261 3.23 18.56 12.30
N GLU A 262 4.47 18.58 12.83
CA GLU A 262 5.60 19.34 12.25
C GLU A 262 6.25 18.63 11.06
N PHE A 263 5.79 17.42 10.70
CA PHE A 263 6.39 16.58 9.66
C PHE A 263 5.54 16.50 8.40
N SER A 264 6.20 16.40 7.23
CA SER A 264 5.55 16.06 5.97
C SER A 264 5.00 14.63 5.95
N GLY A 265 4.12 14.32 4.98
CA GLY A 265 3.55 12.97 4.83
C GLY A 265 4.61 11.86 4.74
N GLY A 266 5.64 12.07 3.92
CA GLY A 266 6.73 11.11 3.78
C GLY A 266 7.57 10.95 5.05
N GLN A 267 7.78 12.03 5.81
CA GLN A 267 8.47 11.97 7.11
C GLN A 267 7.62 11.25 8.16
N ARG A 268 6.31 11.48 8.18
CA ARG A 268 5.37 10.73 9.04
C ARG A 268 5.39 9.24 8.74
N GLN A 269 5.48 8.88 7.46
CA GLN A 269 5.62 7.48 7.05
C GLN A 269 6.93 6.87 7.56
N ARG A 270 8.06 7.60 7.50
CA ARG A 270 9.33 7.17 8.10
C ARG A 270 9.23 6.96 9.61
N ILE A 271 8.49 7.82 10.31
CA ILE A 271 8.22 7.67 11.77
C ILE A 271 7.38 6.41 12.04
N ALA A 272 6.37 6.11 11.21
CA ALA A 272 5.58 4.88 11.35
C ALA A 272 6.43 3.63 11.14
N ILE A 273 7.33 3.65 10.16
CA ILE A 273 8.31 2.57 9.93
C ILE A 273 9.26 2.47 11.13
N ALA A 274 9.79 3.59 11.64
CA ALA A 274 10.65 3.63 12.81
C ALA A 274 9.97 3.00 14.05
N ARG A 275 8.69 3.34 14.30
CA ARG A 275 7.89 2.74 15.37
C ARG A 275 7.78 1.23 15.23
N SER A 276 7.56 0.73 14.01
CA SER A 276 7.47 -0.71 13.79
C SER A 276 8.82 -1.42 13.94
N LEU A 277 9.93 -0.72 13.66
CA LEU A 277 11.28 -1.29 13.62
C LEU A 277 11.94 -1.37 14.99
N ILE A 278 11.56 -0.50 15.95
CA ILE A 278 12.28 -0.32 17.25
C ILE A 278 12.42 -1.60 18.07
N ILE A 279 11.50 -2.54 17.93
CA ILE A 279 11.53 -3.84 18.61
C ILE A 279 12.17 -4.95 17.78
N LYS A 280 12.73 -4.60 16.61
CA LYS A 280 13.39 -5.52 15.65
C LYS A 280 12.49 -6.72 15.31
N PRO A 281 11.31 -6.51 14.72
CA PRO A 281 10.39 -7.59 14.35
C PRO A 281 11.00 -8.47 13.25
N LYS A 282 10.45 -9.67 13.03
CA LYS A 282 10.80 -10.53 11.90
C LYS A 282 9.94 -10.28 10.67
N LEU A 283 8.68 -9.86 10.90
CA LEU A 283 7.70 -9.56 9.85
C LEU A 283 7.08 -8.19 10.07
N ILE A 284 7.06 -7.39 9.02
CA ILE A 284 6.28 -6.13 9.00
C ILE A 284 5.20 -6.24 7.92
N ILE A 285 3.96 -6.03 8.31
CA ILE A 285 2.84 -5.88 7.39
C ILE A 285 2.75 -4.42 6.99
N LEU A 286 2.75 -4.15 5.69
CA LEU A 286 2.63 -2.83 5.09
C LEU A 286 1.26 -2.74 4.43
N ASP A 287 0.25 -2.27 5.18
CA ASP A 287 -1.14 -2.20 4.73
C ASP A 287 -1.38 -0.85 4.05
N GLU A 288 -1.31 -0.85 2.72
CA GLU A 288 -1.39 0.33 1.85
C GLU A 288 -0.46 1.49 2.27
N ALA A 289 0.64 1.14 2.92
CA ALA A 289 1.53 2.07 3.61
C ALA A 289 2.19 3.15 2.72
N VAL A 290 2.18 3.00 1.40
CA VAL A 290 2.80 3.96 0.46
C VAL A 290 1.83 4.48 -0.61
N SER A 291 0.56 4.11 -0.55
CA SER A 291 -0.44 4.46 -1.58
C SER A 291 -0.78 5.96 -1.61
N ALA A 292 -0.79 6.60 -0.44
CA ALA A 292 -1.12 8.03 -0.29
C ALA A 292 0.09 8.98 -0.47
N LEU A 293 1.24 8.48 -0.89
CA LEU A 293 2.46 9.28 -1.05
C LEU A 293 2.66 9.71 -2.49
N ASP A 294 3.16 10.93 -2.67
CA ASP A 294 3.65 11.41 -3.96
C ASP A 294 4.67 10.45 -4.56
N VAL A 295 4.71 10.34 -5.88
CA VAL A 295 5.55 9.40 -6.62
C VAL A 295 7.03 9.48 -6.23
N SER A 296 7.56 10.71 -6.04
CA SER A 296 8.96 10.94 -5.65
C SER A 296 9.25 10.51 -4.21
N VAL A 297 8.31 10.74 -3.29
CA VAL A 297 8.42 10.32 -1.88
C VAL A 297 8.26 8.81 -1.78
N ARG A 298 7.33 8.23 -2.56
CA ARG A 298 7.10 6.78 -2.64
C ARG A 298 8.38 6.04 -3.02
N SER A 299 9.10 6.48 -4.06
CA SER A 299 10.35 5.84 -4.47
C SER A 299 11.40 5.84 -3.36
N GLN A 300 11.54 6.93 -2.61
CA GLN A 300 12.46 7.01 -1.47
C GLN A 300 12.07 6.07 -0.31
N ILE A 301 10.76 5.91 -0.05
CA ILE A 301 10.30 4.95 0.98
C ILE A 301 10.53 3.50 0.53
N LEU A 302 10.37 3.20 -0.76
CA LEU A 302 10.67 1.87 -1.28
C LEU A 302 12.15 1.51 -1.16
N ASP A 303 13.05 2.46 -1.46
CA ASP A 303 14.50 2.27 -1.24
C ASP A 303 14.82 2.05 0.23
N LEU A 304 14.19 2.84 1.11
CA LEU A 304 14.34 2.68 2.55
C LEU A 304 13.91 1.27 2.98
N LEU A 305 12.74 0.80 2.56
CA LEU A 305 12.23 -0.54 2.90
C LEU A 305 13.15 -1.65 2.37
N ALA A 306 13.66 -1.50 1.13
CA ALA A 306 14.62 -2.44 0.55
C ALA A 306 15.93 -2.50 1.36
N LYS A 307 16.44 -1.35 1.79
CA LYS A 307 17.61 -1.24 2.66
C LYS A 307 17.36 -1.91 4.02
N LEU A 308 16.24 -1.57 4.67
CA LEU A 308 15.90 -2.10 5.99
C LEU A 308 15.68 -3.63 5.94
N SER A 309 15.06 -4.16 4.88
CA SER A 309 14.93 -5.61 4.67
C SER A 309 16.30 -6.30 4.70
N LYS A 310 17.29 -5.73 4.03
CA LYS A 310 18.66 -6.25 3.99
C LYS A 310 19.37 -6.11 5.33
N ASP A 311 19.33 -4.91 5.93
CA ASP A 311 20.11 -4.57 7.11
C ASP A 311 19.61 -5.30 8.37
N TYR A 312 18.29 -5.56 8.46
CA TYR A 312 17.64 -6.18 9.61
C TYR A 312 17.09 -7.59 9.30
N ASN A 313 17.34 -8.15 8.12
CA ASN A 313 16.78 -9.45 7.66
C ASN A 313 15.25 -9.52 7.84
N LEU A 314 14.55 -8.45 7.44
CA LEU A 314 13.11 -8.32 7.60
C LEU A 314 12.37 -9.02 6.46
N SER A 315 11.27 -9.69 6.81
CA SER A 315 10.26 -10.12 5.86
C SER A 315 9.14 -9.09 5.78
N TYR A 316 8.58 -8.89 4.58
CA TYR A 316 7.44 -8.00 4.40
C TYR A 316 6.24 -8.72 3.83
N LEU A 317 5.04 -8.34 4.31
CA LEU A 317 3.78 -8.58 3.64
C LEU A 317 3.23 -7.23 3.15
N PHE A 318 3.38 -6.98 1.85
CA PHE A 318 2.88 -5.79 1.18
C PHE A 318 1.43 -6.00 0.76
N ILE A 319 0.52 -5.22 1.32
CA ILE A 319 -0.88 -5.19 0.92
C ILE A 319 -1.10 -3.91 0.15
N SER A 320 -1.49 -4.04 -1.11
CA SER A 320 -1.69 -2.89 -1.98
C SER A 320 -2.68 -3.19 -3.09
N HIS A 321 -3.37 -2.14 -3.53
CA HIS A 321 -4.12 -2.16 -4.78
C HIS A 321 -3.25 -1.68 -5.96
N ASP A 322 -2.07 -1.10 -5.71
CA ASP A 322 -1.11 -0.70 -6.74
C ASP A 322 -0.24 -1.90 -7.16
N LEU A 323 -0.62 -2.52 -8.27
CA LEU A 323 0.07 -3.67 -8.83
C LEU A 323 1.49 -3.34 -9.32
N SER A 324 1.73 -2.12 -9.79
CA SER A 324 3.05 -1.69 -10.26
C SER A 324 4.04 -1.67 -9.11
N LEU A 325 3.60 -1.18 -7.95
CA LEU A 325 4.36 -1.19 -6.71
C LEU A 325 4.69 -2.64 -6.29
N VAL A 326 3.67 -3.50 -6.17
CA VAL A 326 3.87 -4.90 -5.77
C VAL A 326 4.83 -5.62 -6.71
N LYS A 327 4.69 -5.43 -8.03
CA LYS A 327 5.60 -5.98 -9.05
C LYS A 327 7.05 -5.56 -8.81
N SER A 328 7.28 -4.37 -8.26
CA SER A 328 8.62 -3.80 -8.11
C SER A 328 9.37 -4.29 -6.87
N ILE A 329 8.67 -4.72 -5.81
CA ILE A 329 9.28 -4.94 -4.49
C ILE A 329 9.03 -6.33 -3.88
N THR A 330 8.25 -7.20 -4.54
CA THR A 330 7.92 -8.51 -3.98
C THR A 330 8.56 -9.66 -4.76
N ASN A 331 8.87 -10.74 -4.05
CA ASN A 331 9.37 -11.99 -4.60
C ASN A 331 8.22 -12.85 -5.14
N ARG A 332 7.13 -12.87 -4.38
CA ARG A 332 5.95 -13.69 -4.62
C ARG A 332 4.69 -12.86 -4.34
N VAL A 333 3.59 -13.19 -5.02
CA VAL A 333 2.33 -12.50 -4.88
C VAL A 333 1.18 -13.49 -4.68
N PHE A 334 0.23 -13.11 -3.84
CA PHE A 334 -1.07 -13.73 -3.67
C PHE A 334 -2.14 -12.79 -4.22
N VAL A 335 -2.99 -13.32 -5.09
CA VAL A 335 -4.14 -12.58 -5.65
C VAL A 335 -5.38 -13.04 -4.91
N MET A 336 -6.07 -12.10 -4.26
CA MET A 336 -7.25 -12.37 -3.44
C MET A 336 -8.52 -11.83 -4.10
N GLN A 337 -9.54 -12.68 -4.22
CA GLN A 337 -10.87 -12.31 -4.73
C GLN A 337 -11.94 -12.90 -3.83
N ALA A 338 -12.92 -12.10 -3.43
CA ALA A 338 -14.12 -12.52 -2.68
C ALA A 338 -13.82 -13.44 -1.47
N GLY A 339 -12.73 -13.16 -0.75
CA GLY A 339 -12.33 -13.90 0.45
C GLY A 339 -11.39 -15.09 0.21
N GLU A 340 -11.02 -15.38 -1.04
CA GLU A 340 -10.20 -16.54 -1.42
C GLU A 340 -8.91 -16.10 -2.12
N ILE A 341 -7.82 -16.87 -1.98
CA ILE A 341 -6.63 -16.72 -2.81
C ILE A 341 -6.87 -17.50 -4.09
N VAL A 342 -7.06 -16.78 -5.20
CA VAL A 342 -7.40 -17.36 -6.50
C VAL A 342 -6.18 -17.68 -7.36
N GLU A 343 -5.05 -17.02 -7.10
CA GLU A 343 -3.79 -17.28 -7.77
C GLU A 343 -2.61 -16.89 -6.89
N SER A 344 -1.50 -17.63 -6.99
CA SER A 344 -0.27 -17.31 -6.27
C SER A 344 0.95 -17.85 -7.00
N GLY A 345 2.08 -17.16 -6.88
CA GLY A 345 3.32 -17.57 -7.51
C GLY A 345 4.42 -16.52 -7.43
N LYS A 346 5.53 -16.75 -8.11
CA LYS A 346 6.57 -15.74 -8.26
C LYS A 346 5.98 -14.50 -8.93
N THR A 347 6.31 -13.34 -8.42
CA THR A 347 5.73 -12.07 -8.87
C THR A 347 5.83 -11.91 -10.39
N LEU A 348 7.01 -12.16 -10.97
CA LEU A 348 7.21 -12.03 -12.41
C LEU A 348 6.33 -12.98 -13.23
N ASP A 349 6.13 -14.23 -12.76
CA ASP A 349 5.33 -15.22 -13.46
C ASP A 349 3.86 -14.82 -13.48
N ILE A 350 3.31 -14.41 -12.32
CA ILE A 350 1.92 -13.96 -12.20
C ILE A 350 1.65 -12.71 -13.06
N PHE A 351 2.60 -11.76 -13.12
CA PHE A 351 2.40 -10.55 -13.90
C PHE A 351 2.60 -10.74 -15.41
N ASN A 352 3.44 -11.69 -15.82
CA ASN A 352 3.71 -11.92 -17.24
C ASN A 352 2.80 -12.98 -17.87
N MET A 353 2.41 -14.01 -17.08
CA MET A 353 1.62 -15.15 -17.54
C MET A 353 0.50 -15.51 -16.55
N PRO A 354 -0.42 -14.58 -16.24
CA PRO A 354 -1.53 -14.86 -15.31
C PRO A 354 -2.42 -15.98 -15.84
N GLN A 355 -2.79 -16.93 -15.00
CA GLN A 355 -3.65 -18.05 -15.36
C GLN A 355 -5.11 -17.74 -15.05
N HIS A 356 -5.39 -17.20 -13.87
CA HIS A 356 -6.76 -16.92 -13.44
C HIS A 356 -7.35 -15.71 -14.15
N ASN A 357 -8.61 -15.80 -14.59
CA ASN A 357 -9.28 -14.73 -15.35
C ASN A 357 -9.35 -13.40 -14.57
N TYR A 358 -9.58 -13.48 -13.27
CA TYR A 358 -9.59 -12.29 -12.41
C TYR A 358 -8.22 -11.60 -12.37
N THR A 359 -7.12 -12.35 -12.27
CA THR A 359 -5.75 -11.81 -12.31
C THR A 359 -5.47 -11.11 -13.64
N LYS A 360 -5.91 -11.71 -14.76
CA LYS A 360 -5.81 -11.09 -16.09
C LYS A 360 -6.53 -9.75 -16.12
N THR A 361 -7.77 -9.72 -15.64
CA THR A 361 -8.59 -8.50 -15.59
C THR A 361 -7.93 -7.43 -14.71
N LEU A 362 -7.42 -7.81 -13.55
CA LEU A 362 -6.77 -6.93 -12.60
C LEU A 362 -5.52 -6.28 -13.21
N ILE A 363 -4.66 -7.08 -13.88
CA ILE A 363 -3.44 -6.60 -14.54
C ILE A 363 -3.78 -5.70 -15.73
N GLN A 364 -4.77 -6.07 -16.56
CA GLN A 364 -5.21 -5.28 -17.72
C GLN A 364 -5.84 -3.94 -17.32
N SER A 365 -6.47 -3.88 -16.14
CA SER A 365 -7.09 -2.67 -15.62
C SER A 365 -6.06 -1.69 -15.00
N THR A 366 -4.82 -2.13 -14.80
CA THR A 366 -3.78 -1.30 -14.20
C THR A 366 -3.21 -0.35 -15.25
N PRO A 367 -3.28 0.97 -15.05
CA PRO A 367 -2.66 1.93 -15.95
C PRO A 367 -1.16 1.63 -16.10
N ASN A 368 -0.67 1.60 -17.34
CA ASN A 368 0.74 1.30 -17.61
C ASN A 368 1.34 2.42 -18.45
N LEU A 369 2.20 3.22 -17.83
CA LEU A 369 2.82 4.38 -18.46
C LEU A 369 3.56 4.01 -19.76
N ASN A 370 4.32 2.91 -19.77
CA ASN A 370 5.07 2.50 -20.97
C ASN A 370 4.16 2.10 -22.13
N SER A 371 3.03 1.42 -21.83
CA SER A 371 2.05 1.06 -22.86
C SER A 371 1.25 2.26 -23.36
N ALA A 372 0.93 3.20 -22.47
CA ALA A 372 0.26 4.45 -22.82
C ALA A 372 1.17 5.31 -23.71
N ILE A 373 2.45 5.47 -23.36
CA ILE A 373 3.43 6.21 -24.17
C ILE A 373 3.61 5.60 -25.56
N LYS A 374 3.63 4.27 -25.68
CA LYS A 374 3.72 3.62 -26.99
C LYS A 374 2.54 3.94 -27.92
N LYS A 375 1.38 4.28 -27.38
CA LYS A 375 0.20 4.70 -28.15
C LYS A 375 0.25 6.18 -28.56
N LEU A 376 1.11 6.99 -27.94
CA LEU A 376 1.31 8.40 -28.24
C LEU A 376 2.33 8.63 -29.38
N ASN A 377 3.13 7.61 -29.72
CA ASN A 377 4.04 7.56 -30.88
C ASN A 377 3.35 6.98 -32.09
#